data_6f93585fa2af37b3ac5e1233bab456f4
#
_entry.id   6f93585fa2af37b3ac5e1233bab456f4
#
_cell.length_a   1.000
_cell.length_b   1.000
_cell.length_c   1.000
_cell.angle_alpha   90.00
_cell.angle_beta   90.00
_cell.angle_gamma   90.00
#
_symmetry.space_group_name_H-M   'P 1'
#
loop_
_entity.id
_entity.type
_entity.pdbx_description
1 polymer ?
#
loop_
_entity_poly.entity_id
_entity_poly.type
_entity_poly.pdbx_seq_one_letter_code
_entity_poly.pdbx_strand_id
1 'polypeptide(L)'
;MLSLRLIIMVIILNIISLKNIEGQNKIVVNVDLGTQKINKEIYGQFAEHLGHCIYGGIWVGENSSIPNTRGIRNDVVDALKEIDVPVVRWPGGCFADTYHWKNGIGPSNQRPSIINTNWGGITEDNSFGTHEFLDFCSMIGAEPYICVNVGSGTVQEAAEWVEYANSSNKSPMTELRKKNGREKPWNVKYWAVGNENWGCGGNMTPEYYSDVFKRFSTYMRSRNIYKVASGGTDQDYNWTETVLKQTQHHPNLIQGYSFHYYTVAHGWNDKGSATNFNENDWLGTMKNTLVMENRLERHIALMDEYDPNNRIGLIADEWGNWFNVESGTNPGFLLQQNTLRDAVTAALYLNIFNNHARRVKMANIAQLVNVLQSMLLTKDNQIVKTPTFYVFKMYKVHHDATLLPINVNCQDYSYDGNSLPSISASASKDSTGKIHISIANIDPDKNRNVEIDLRGSKPLGTGKGEIITSLQMNDYNDFGKPEKVNIQDFSDFNVKNNILTLNLPSKSVLTIELY
;
A
#
# COMPACT_ATOMS: atom_id res chain seq x y z
N MET A 1 26.93 46.90 -46.28
CA MET A 1 26.74 45.43 -46.38
C MET A 1 27.34 44.68 -45.17
N LEU A 2 28.33 45.16 -44.46
CA LEU A 2 28.88 44.47 -43.24
C LEU A 2 27.93 44.52 -42.05
N SER A 3 27.16 45.61 -41.84
CA SER A 3 26.24 45.75 -40.70
C SER A 3 25.04 44.81 -40.73
N LEU A 4 24.54 44.52 -41.94
CA LEU A 4 23.37 43.63 -42.12
C LEU A 4 23.72 42.16 -41.89
N ARG A 5 24.96 41.74 -42.23
CA ARG A 5 25.44 40.37 -41.97
C ARG A 5 25.71 40.14 -40.49
N LEU A 6 26.17 41.15 -39.73
CA LEU A 6 26.40 41.06 -38.29
C LEU A 6 25.05 40.95 -37.52
N ILE A 7 24.04 41.70 -37.92
CA ILE A 7 22.69 41.64 -37.32
C ILE A 7 22.03 40.29 -37.61
N ILE A 8 22.15 39.74 -38.81
CA ILE A 8 21.61 38.41 -39.15
C ILE A 8 22.33 37.30 -38.37
N MET A 9 23.65 37.42 -38.17
CA MET A 9 24.43 36.43 -37.38
C MET A 9 24.10 36.50 -35.87
N VAL A 10 23.81 37.67 -35.31
CA VAL A 10 23.38 37.84 -33.91
C VAL A 10 21.93 37.33 -33.74
N ILE A 11 21.05 37.52 -34.71
CA ILE A 11 19.68 36.99 -34.68
C ILE A 11 19.69 35.46 -34.82
N ILE A 12 20.54 34.87 -35.68
CA ILE A 12 20.70 33.43 -35.83
C ILE A 12 21.32 32.80 -34.55
N LEU A 13 22.31 33.44 -33.92
CA LEU A 13 22.88 33.02 -32.65
C LEU A 13 21.86 33.08 -31.50
N ASN A 14 20.98 34.09 -31.45
CA ASN A 14 19.91 34.18 -30.46
C ASN A 14 18.78 33.18 -30.76
N ILE A 15 18.47 32.86 -32.03
CA ILE A 15 17.48 31.84 -32.39
C ILE A 15 18.03 30.42 -32.11
N ILE A 16 19.35 30.21 -32.23
CA ILE A 16 19.98 28.93 -31.84
C ILE A 16 20.09 28.82 -30.32
N SER A 17 20.24 29.94 -29.58
CA SER A 17 20.23 29.99 -28.12
C SER A 17 18.83 29.82 -27.50
N LEU A 18 17.77 30.07 -28.28
CA LEU A 18 16.36 29.89 -27.87
C LEU A 18 15.78 28.47 -28.17
N LYS A 19 16.56 27.64 -28.85
CA LYS A 19 16.23 26.20 -29.00
C LYS A 19 16.99 25.42 -27.93
N ASN A 20 16.38 25.21 -26.82
CA ASN A 20 16.62 24.26 -25.73
C ASN A 20 16.65 24.92 -24.35
N ILE A 21 15.61 25.67 -24.02
CA ILE A 21 15.16 25.71 -22.62
C ILE A 21 13.89 24.84 -22.57
N GLU A 22 13.98 23.59 -22.98
CA GLU A 22 13.15 22.54 -22.39
C GLU A 22 13.64 22.39 -20.98
N GLY A 23 12.81 22.69 -19.98
CA GLY A 23 13.16 22.54 -18.57
C GLY A 23 13.76 21.17 -18.35
N GLN A 24 14.98 21.11 -17.82
CA GLN A 24 15.69 19.85 -17.59
C GLN A 24 14.99 19.13 -16.43
N ASN A 25 14.55 17.88 -16.61
CA ASN A 25 14.08 17.07 -15.50
C ASN A 25 15.30 16.66 -14.67
N LYS A 26 15.39 17.22 -13.47
CA LYS A 26 16.51 17.01 -12.56
C LYS A 26 16.06 16.45 -11.22
N ILE A 27 16.69 15.37 -10.82
CA ILE A 27 16.52 14.78 -9.50
C ILE A 27 17.84 14.95 -8.74
N VAL A 28 17.77 15.39 -7.51
CA VAL A 28 18.93 15.45 -6.60
C VAL A 28 18.70 14.45 -5.48
N VAL A 29 19.63 13.51 -5.31
CA VAL A 29 19.63 12.52 -4.22
C VAL A 29 20.80 12.81 -3.29
N ASN A 30 20.53 13.13 -2.02
CA ASN A 30 21.57 13.41 -1.02
C ASN A 30 21.96 12.10 -0.31
N VAL A 31 22.94 11.39 -0.85
CA VAL A 31 23.31 10.01 -0.45
C VAL A 31 23.94 9.94 0.94
N ASP A 32 24.57 11.00 1.40
CA ASP A 32 25.24 11.14 2.70
C ASP A 32 24.31 11.65 3.82
N LEU A 33 23.08 12.11 3.48
CA LEU A 33 22.14 12.67 4.46
C LEU A 33 21.03 11.67 4.89
N GLY A 34 21.11 10.41 4.49
CA GLY A 34 20.14 9.40 4.86
C GLY A 34 20.19 9.05 6.36
N THR A 35 19.08 9.21 7.08
CA THR A 35 18.98 8.93 8.52
C THR A 35 17.73 8.14 8.91
N GLN A 36 16.71 8.11 8.07
CA GLN A 36 15.44 7.46 8.34
C GLN A 36 15.39 6.08 7.69
N LYS A 37 14.83 5.12 8.41
CA LYS A 37 14.58 3.78 7.87
C LYS A 37 13.21 3.74 7.18
N ILE A 38 13.16 3.20 5.98
CA ILE A 38 11.92 2.81 5.33
C ILE A 38 11.50 1.47 5.93
N ASN A 39 10.44 1.48 6.75
CA ASN A 39 9.97 0.24 7.35
C ASN A 39 9.39 -0.67 6.26
N LYS A 40 9.77 -1.95 6.25
CA LYS A 40 9.22 -2.91 5.29
C LYS A 40 7.69 -3.02 5.35
N GLU A 41 7.09 -2.77 6.51
CA GLU A 41 5.63 -2.80 6.71
C GLU A 41 4.88 -1.75 5.84
N ILE A 42 5.55 -0.76 5.24
CA ILE A 42 4.99 0.14 4.22
C ILE A 42 4.50 -0.65 2.98
N TYR A 43 5.05 -1.84 2.75
CA TYR A 43 4.69 -2.73 1.65
C TYR A 43 3.68 -3.81 2.05
N GLY A 44 2.92 -3.54 3.11
CA GLY A 44 1.90 -4.43 3.65
C GLY A 44 0.71 -4.61 2.73
N GLN A 45 -0.08 -5.63 3.07
CA GLN A 45 -1.25 -6.05 2.32
C GLN A 45 -2.49 -6.06 3.21
N PHE A 46 -3.67 -5.96 2.59
CA PHE A 46 -4.95 -6.04 3.27
C PHE A 46 -5.78 -7.20 2.70
N ALA A 47 -6.34 -8.02 3.56
CA ALA A 47 -7.25 -9.09 3.24
C ALA A 47 -8.51 -8.98 4.09
N GLU A 48 -9.66 -9.02 3.45
CA GLU A 48 -10.97 -8.89 4.10
C GLU A 48 -11.90 -10.02 3.68
N HIS A 49 -12.84 -10.39 4.54
CA HIS A 49 -13.99 -11.20 4.17
C HIS A 49 -14.91 -10.40 3.25
N LEU A 50 -14.43 -10.16 2.04
CA LEU A 50 -15.06 -9.39 0.99
C LEU A 50 -14.89 -10.11 -0.34
N GLY A 51 -15.98 -10.31 -1.07
CA GLY A 51 -15.96 -10.95 -2.38
C GLY A 51 -15.21 -12.28 -2.38
N HIS A 52 -14.23 -12.36 -3.26
CA HIS A 52 -13.35 -13.53 -3.39
C HIS A 52 -11.93 -13.29 -2.87
N CYS A 53 -11.73 -12.38 -1.91
CA CYS A 53 -10.40 -12.19 -1.33
C CYS A 53 -10.00 -13.41 -0.49
N ILE A 54 -10.89 -13.85 0.40
CA ILE A 54 -10.65 -15.02 1.26
C ILE A 54 -11.08 -16.29 0.53
N TYR A 55 -12.39 -16.49 0.36
CA TYR A 55 -12.95 -17.73 -0.22
C TYR A 55 -12.80 -17.74 -1.75
N GLY A 56 -12.05 -18.74 -2.27
CA GLY A 56 -11.66 -18.85 -3.68
C GLY A 56 -10.39 -18.05 -4.03
N GLY A 57 -10.02 -17.06 -3.21
CA GLY A 57 -8.79 -16.31 -3.29
C GLY A 57 -7.67 -16.97 -2.47
N ILE A 58 -7.60 -16.68 -1.18
CA ILE A 58 -6.59 -17.26 -0.28
C ILE A 58 -6.95 -18.70 0.11
N TRP A 59 -8.23 -18.94 0.39
CA TRP A 59 -8.76 -20.16 0.97
C TRP A 59 -9.67 -20.92 0.01
N VAL A 60 -9.42 -22.20 -0.16
CA VAL A 60 -10.24 -23.10 -1.01
C VAL A 60 -10.74 -24.34 -0.24
N GLY A 61 -10.32 -24.50 1.02
CA GLY A 61 -10.62 -25.67 1.84
C GLY A 61 -9.70 -26.85 1.53
N GLU A 62 -9.49 -27.70 2.53
CA GLU A 62 -8.54 -28.83 2.45
C GLU A 62 -8.90 -29.86 1.39
N ASN A 63 -10.20 -30.04 1.11
CA ASN A 63 -10.71 -31.04 0.16
C ASN A 63 -10.82 -30.50 -1.28
N SER A 64 -10.34 -29.28 -1.55
CA SER A 64 -10.37 -28.70 -2.88
C SER A 64 -9.44 -29.44 -3.85
N SER A 65 -9.86 -29.56 -5.12
CA SER A 65 -8.99 -30.03 -6.20
C SER A 65 -7.92 -29.00 -6.60
N ILE A 66 -8.07 -27.76 -6.18
CA ILE A 66 -7.05 -26.70 -6.36
C ILE A 66 -5.87 -27.01 -5.43
N PRO A 67 -4.61 -27.03 -5.91
CA PRO A 67 -3.45 -27.29 -5.08
C PRO A 67 -3.40 -26.37 -3.86
N ASN A 68 -3.44 -26.98 -2.67
CA ASN A 68 -3.49 -26.26 -1.41
C ASN A 68 -2.68 -26.96 -0.31
N THR A 69 -2.32 -26.21 0.71
CA THR A 69 -1.76 -26.73 1.95
C THR A 69 -2.69 -26.33 3.09
N ARG A 70 -3.35 -27.32 3.69
CA ARG A 70 -4.36 -27.10 4.74
C ARG A 70 -5.43 -26.07 4.32
N GLY A 71 -5.92 -26.17 3.09
CA GLY A 71 -6.95 -25.31 2.52
C GLY A 71 -6.47 -23.97 1.95
N ILE A 72 -5.21 -23.57 2.18
CA ILE A 72 -4.61 -22.34 1.66
C ILE A 72 -4.00 -22.61 0.29
N ARG A 73 -4.30 -21.80 -0.71
CA ARG A 73 -3.81 -21.95 -2.10
C ARG A 73 -2.30 -21.83 -2.18
N ASN A 74 -1.65 -22.84 -2.75
CA ASN A 74 -0.19 -22.86 -2.88
C ASN A 74 0.33 -21.82 -3.87
N ASP A 75 -0.35 -21.60 -5.00
CA ASP A 75 0.01 -20.62 -6.03
C ASP A 75 -0.03 -19.18 -5.49
N VAL A 76 -1.00 -18.85 -4.66
CA VAL A 76 -1.10 -17.56 -3.97
C VAL A 76 0.07 -17.40 -2.98
N VAL A 77 0.35 -18.42 -2.16
CA VAL A 77 1.48 -18.41 -1.22
C VAL A 77 2.81 -18.20 -1.95
N ASP A 78 3.04 -18.92 -3.05
CA ASP A 78 4.28 -18.82 -3.81
C ASP A 78 4.46 -17.43 -4.44
N ALA A 79 3.40 -16.87 -5.03
CA ALA A 79 3.43 -15.51 -5.59
C ALA A 79 3.72 -14.45 -4.51
N LEU A 80 3.11 -14.54 -3.33
CA LEU A 80 3.31 -13.57 -2.26
C LEU A 80 4.71 -13.64 -1.64
N LYS A 81 5.35 -14.81 -1.63
CA LYS A 81 6.76 -14.95 -1.26
C LYS A 81 7.70 -14.23 -2.22
N GLU A 82 7.38 -14.15 -3.52
CA GLU A 82 8.22 -13.44 -4.49
C GLU A 82 8.35 -11.94 -4.17
N ILE A 83 7.34 -11.35 -3.56
CA ILE A 83 7.30 -9.92 -3.20
C ILE A 83 7.65 -9.65 -1.74
N ASP A 84 8.02 -10.70 -0.97
CA ASP A 84 8.41 -10.60 0.44
C ASP A 84 7.37 -9.82 1.26
N VAL A 85 6.07 -10.19 1.20
CA VAL A 85 4.99 -9.52 1.93
C VAL A 85 5.32 -9.41 3.42
N PRO A 86 5.47 -8.20 3.98
CA PRO A 86 5.95 -8.05 5.34
C PRO A 86 4.85 -8.13 6.41
N VAL A 87 3.62 -7.75 6.06
CA VAL A 87 2.49 -7.72 7.00
C VAL A 87 1.17 -7.85 6.23
N VAL A 88 0.20 -8.57 6.81
CA VAL A 88 -1.16 -8.69 6.29
C VAL A 88 -2.17 -8.26 7.35
N ARG A 89 -3.03 -7.30 7.00
CA ARG A 89 -4.17 -6.84 7.81
C ARG A 89 -5.39 -7.73 7.55
N TRP A 90 -6.10 -8.14 8.63
CA TRP A 90 -7.28 -9.01 8.61
C TRP A 90 -8.08 -8.85 9.92
N PRO A 91 -9.38 -9.17 10.05
CA PRO A 91 -10.28 -9.86 9.12
C PRO A 91 -10.98 -8.95 8.13
N GLY A 92 -10.75 -7.65 8.20
CA GLY A 92 -11.35 -6.69 7.30
C GLY A 92 -11.18 -5.25 7.71
N GLY A 93 -11.82 -4.42 6.90
CA GLY A 93 -12.25 -3.07 7.16
C GLY A 93 -13.60 -3.10 7.87
N CYS A 94 -14.69 -2.76 7.16
CA CYS A 94 -16.05 -2.77 7.72
C CYS A 94 -16.46 -4.14 8.29
N PHE A 95 -15.99 -5.24 7.71
CA PHE A 95 -16.29 -6.58 8.22
C PHE A 95 -15.74 -6.80 9.63
N ALA A 96 -14.60 -6.20 9.99
CA ALA A 96 -13.98 -6.38 11.31
C ALA A 96 -14.92 -6.00 12.45
N ASP A 97 -15.70 -4.91 12.30
CA ASP A 97 -16.59 -4.38 13.35
C ASP A 97 -17.93 -5.14 13.48
N THR A 98 -18.11 -6.19 12.67
CA THR A 98 -19.21 -7.16 12.79
C THR A 98 -18.71 -8.59 13.05
N TYR A 99 -17.38 -8.82 13.02
CA TYR A 99 -16.78 -10.14 13.17
C TYR A 99 -16.53 -10.52 14.63
N HIS A 100 -17.11 -11.65 15.06
CA HIS A 100 -16.87 -12.26 16.35
C HIS A 100 -15.88 -13.41 16.22
N TRP A 101 -14.61 -13.19 16.56
CA TRP A 101 -13.50 -14.08 16.29
C TRP A 101 -13.66 -15.52 16.82
N LYS A 102 -14.46 -15.71 17.89
CA LYS A 102 -14.76 -17.03 18.44
C LYS A 102 -15.57 -17.89 17.48
N ASN A 103 -16.31 -17.29 16.56
CA ASN A 103 -17.03 -18.00 15.51
C ASN A 103 -16.09 -18.63 14.48
N GLY A 104 -14.86 -18.12 14.35
CA GLY A 104 -13.84 -18.57 13.41
C GLY A 104 -12.76 -19.47 14.03
N ILE A 105 -13.02 -20.14 15.18
CA ILE A 105 -12.09 -21.07 15.82
C ILE A 105 -12.75 -22.42 16.14
N GLY A 106 -11.92 -23.42 16.43
CA GLY A 106 -12.39 -24.80 16.65
C GLY A 106 -12.64 -25.55 15.33
N PRO A 107 -13.26 -26.75 15.39
CA PRO A 107 -13.52 -27.56 14.21
C PRO A 107 -14.39 -26.81 13.19
N SER A 108 -13.96 -26.74 11.93
CA SER A 108 -14.62 -25.93 10.90
C SER A 108 -16.09 -26.30 10.67
N ASN A 109 -16.43 -27.58 10.77
CA ASN A 109 -17.80 -28.09 10.62
C ASN A 109 -18.74 -27.78 11.81
N GLN A 110 -18.22 -27.16 12.89
CA GLN A 110 -19.00 -26.73 14.06
C GLN A 110 -19.06 -25.20 14.18
N ARG A 111 -18.41 -24.47 13.27
CA ARG A 111 -18.43 -23.01 13.28
C ARG A 111 -19.79 -22.50 12.78
N PRO A 112 -20.37 -21.47 13.43
CA PRO A 112 -21.63 -20.91 12.95
C PRO A 112 -21.41 -20.13 11.66
N SER A 113 -22.38 -20.22 10.75
CA SER A 113 -22.45 -19.33 9.60
C SER A 113 -23.03 -17.99 10.01
N ILE A 114 -22.55 -16.91 9.38
CA ILE A 114 -23.01 -15.53 9.57
C ILE A 114 -23.38 -14.90 8.24
N ILE A 115 -24.21 -13.86 8.26
CA ILE A 115 -24.48 -13.05 7.06
C ILE A 115 -23.49 -11.90 7.02
N ASN A 116 -22.74 -11.79 5.92
CA ASN A 116 -21.88 -10.65 5.63
C ASN A 116 -22.74 -9.49 5.13
N THR A 117 -23.21 -8.67 6.04
CA THR A 117 -24.10 -7.54 5.73
C THR A 117 -23.36 -6.35 5.10
N ASN A 118 -22.05 -6.30 5.25
CA ASN A 118 -21.23 -5.24 4.66
C ASN A 118 -20.95 -5.51 3.17
N TRP A 119 -20.70 -6.78 2.81
CA TRP A 119 -20.22 -7.12 1.48
C TRP A 119 -21.06 -8.21 0.82
N GLY A 120 -21.92 -7.79 -0.11
CA GLY A 120 -22.68 -8.68 -0.99
C GLY A 120 -23.85 -9.44 -0.35
N GLY A 121 -24.08 -9.35 0.96
CA GLY A 121 -25.17 -10.03 1.67
C GLY A 121 -25.06 -11.56 1.66
N ILE A 122 -23.87 -12.10 1.51
CA ILE A 122 -23.61 -13.55 1.40
C ILE A 122 -23.47 -14.21 2.77
N THR A 123 -23.61 -15.55 2.78
CA THR A 123 -23.33 -16.35 3.96
C THR A 123 -21.85 -16.67 4.05
N GLU A 124 -21.21 -16.30 5.15
CA GLU A 124 -19.85 -16.68 5.54
C GLU A 124 -19.93 -17.92 6.44
N ASP A 125 -19.20 -18.97 6.10
CA ASP A 125 -19.21 -20.24 6.86
C ASP A 125 -18.16 -20.26 7.99
N ASN A 126 -17.37 -19.21 8.11
CA ASN A 126 -16.26 -19.06 9.07
C ASN A 126 -15.21 -20.19 8.97
N SER A 127 -15.11 -20.88 7.84
CA SER A 127 -14.08 -21.91 7.64
C SER A 127 -12.66 -21.36 7.59
N PHE A 128 -12.51 -20.05 7.30
CA PHE A 128 -11.27 -19.32 7.45
C PHE A 128 -11.38 -18.35 8.63
N GLY A 129 -10.59 -18.58 9.66
CA GLY A 129 -10.59 -17.78 10.88
C GLY A 129 -9.19 -17.56 11.43
N THR A 130 -9.07 -17.40 12.75
CA THR A 130 -7.80 -17.04 13.41
C THR A 130 -6.66 -17.99 13.08
N HIS A 131 -6.89 -19.30 13.13
CA HIS A 131 -5.84 -20.30 12.88
C HIS A 131 -5.40 -20.29 11.42
N GLU A 132 -6.35 -20.30 10.49
CA GLU A 132 -6.12 -20.32 9.05
C GLU A 132 -5.38 -19.05 8.61
N PHE A 133 -5.78 -17.88 9.14
CA PHE A 133 -5.09 -16.61 8.87
C PHE A 133 -3.65 -16.59 9.40
N LEU A 134 -3.42 -17.02 10.64
CA LEU A 134 -2.08 -17.03 11.24
C LEU A 134 -1.17 -18.09 10.60
N ASP A 135 -1.74 -19.21 10.13
CA ASP A 135 -1.02 -20.19 9.32
C ASP A 135 -0.66 -19.61 7.94
N PHE A 136 -1.58 -18.91 7.29
CA PHE A 136 -1.30 -18.21 6.02
C PHE A 136 -0.16 -17.21 6.18
N CYS A 137 -0.20 -16.33 7.19
CA CYS A 137 0.89 -15.39 7.48
C CYS A 137 2.23 -16.11 7.69
N SER A 138 2.21 -17.22 8.46
CA SER A 138 3.41 -18.03 8.68
C SER A 138 3.95 -18.65 7.37
N MET A 139 3.08 -19.08 6.46
CA MET A 139 3.48 -19.68 5.18
C MET A 139 4.16 -18.68 4.25
N ILE A 140 3.71 -17.43 4.24
CA ILE A 140 4.30 -16.37 3.40
C ILE A 140 5.42 -15.58 4.10
N GLY A 141 5.64 -15.80 5.41
CA GLY A 141 6.65 -15.09 6.20
C GLY A 141 6.24 -13.68 6.63
N ALA A 142 4.94 -13.37 6.65
CA ALA A 142 4.40 -12.06 7.00
C ALA A 142 4.01 -11.97 8.47
N GLU A 143 4.12 -10.76 9.05
CA GLU A 143 3.52 -10.43 10.35
C GLU A 143 1.99 -10.31 10.21
N PRO A 144 1.21 -10.89 11.13
CA PRO A 144 -0.23 -10.64 11.16
C PRO A 144 -0.54 -9.28 11.78
N TYR A 145 -1.51 -8.56 11.18
CA TYR A 145 -2.10 -7.34 11.72
C TYR A 145 -3.61 -7.56 11.87
N ILE A 146 -4.06 -7.74 13.10
CA ILE A 146 -5.45 -8.10 13.41
C ILE A 146 -6.25 -6.86 13.80
N CYS A 147 -7.40 -6.65 13.15
CA CYS A 147 -8.37 -5.62 13.50
C CYS A 147 -9.45 -6.20 14.44
N VAL A 148 -9.55 -5.67 15.66
CA VAL A 148 -10.57 -6.12 16.62
C VAL A 148 -11.89 -5.40 16.42
N ASN A 149 -13.00 -6.10 16.69
CA ASN A 149 -14.35 -5.59 16.62
C ASN A 149 -14.63 -4.58 17.75
N VAL A 150 -14.73 -3.31 17.40
CA VAL A 150 -15.09 -2.20 18.32
C VAL A 150 -16.54 -1.77 18.12
N GLY A 151 -17.09 -2.02 16.93
CA GLY A 151 -18.46 -1.64 16.58
C GLY A 151 -19.53 -2.44 17.34
N SER A 152 -19.56 -3.75 17.16
CA SER A 152 -20.52 -4.66 17.81
C SER A 152 -19.91 -5.55 18.90
N GLY A 153 -18.57 -5.60 18.99
CA GLY A 153 -17.83 -6.42 19.95
C GLY A 153 -17.71 -5.81 21.34
N THR A 154 -17.05 -6.54 22.22
CA THR A 154 -16.84 -6.12 23.60
C THR A 154 -15.34 -6.02 23.92
N VAL A 155 -15.01 -5.21 24.95
CA VAL A 155 -13.64 -5.11 25.49
C VAL A 155 -13.11 -6.48 25.94
N GLN A 156 -13.99 -7.31 26.53
CA GLN A 156 -13.64 -8.67 26.95
C GLN A 156 -13.25 -9.53 25.74
N GLU A 157 -14.05 -9.49 24.66
CA GLU A 157 -13.78 -10.25 23.46
C GLU A 157 -12.43 -9.89 22.82
N ALA A 158 -12.11 -8.59 22.72
CA ALA A 158 -10.81 -8.14 22.22
C ALA A 158 -9.64 -8.58 23.13
N ALA A 159 -9.78 -8.44 24.45
CA ALA A 159 -8.78 -8.87 25.43
C ALA A 159 -8.54 -10.39 25.37
N GLU A 160 -9.61 -11.17 25.26
CA GLU A 160 -9.54 -12.63 25.13
C GLU A 160 -8.90 -13.07 23.80
N TRP A 161 -9.07 -12.32 22.71
CA TRP A 161 -8.40 -12.62 21.44
C TRP A 161 -6.90 -12.39 21.53
N VAL A 162 -6.47 -11.27 22.16
CA VAL A 162 -5.05 -11.02 22.44
C VAL A 162 -4.48 -12.10 23.35
N GLU A 163 -5.19 -12.51 24.41
CA GLU A 163 -4.76 -13.59 25.30
C GLU A 163 -4.66 -14.94 24.58
N TYR A 164 -5.65 -15.28 23.77
CA TYR A 164 -5.68 -16.50 22.96
C TYR A 164 -4.49 -16.57 22.01
N ALA A 165 -4.17 -15.47 21.33
CA ALA A 165 -3.08 -15.41 20.36
C ALA A 165 -1.68 -15.35 21.01
N ASN A 166 -1.53 -14.68 22.16
CA ASN A 166 -0.24 -14.23 22.65
C ASN A 166 0.18 -14.77 24.02
N SER A 167 -0.74 -15.31 24.85
CA SER A 167 -0.37 -15.77 26.19
C SER A 167 0.24 -17.16 26.18
N SER A 168 1.29 -17.35 27.00
CA SER A 168 1.86 -18.68 27.33
C SER A 168 1.42 -19.19 28.71
N ASN A 169 0.81 -18.33 29.54
CA ASN A 169 0.37 -18.68 30.88
C ASN A 169 -0.92 -19.52 30.83
N LYS A 170 -1.12 -20.42 31.78
CA LYS A 170 -2.32 -21.22 31.87
C LYS A 170 -3.55 -20.36 32.16
N SER A 171 -4.53 -20.42 31.28
CA SER A 171 -5.78 -19.69 31.38
C SER A 171 -6.86 -20.37 30.52
N PRO A 172 -8.16 -20.01 30.63
CA PRO A 172 -9.20 -20.55 29.77
C PRO A 172 -8.92 -20.35 28.27
N MET A 173 -8.37 -19.19 27.86
CA MET A 173 -8.07 -18.89 26.46
C MET A 173 -6.87 -19.70 25.93
N THR A 174 -5.82 -19.88 26.74
CA THR A 174 -4.68 -20.70 26.32
C THR A 174 -5.02 -22.19 26.26
N GLU A 175 -5.86 -22.70 27.18
CA GLU A 175 -6.35 -24.07 27.12
C GLU A 175 -7.29 -24.25 25.90
N LEU A 176 -8.12 -23.26 25.57
CA LEU A 176 -8.95 -23.29 24.36
C LEU A 176 -8.08 -23.31 23.10
N ARG A 177 -7.01 -22.51 23.03
CA ARG A 177 -6.05 -22.54 21.91
C ARG A 177 -5.43 -23.93 21.73
N LYS A 178 -4.98 -24.55 22.85
CA LYS A 178 -4.41 -25.90 22.84
C LYS A 178 -5.44 -26.95 22.38
N LYS A 179 -6.66 -26.86 22.88
CA LYS A 179 -7.77 -27.72 22.44
C LYS A 179 -8.02 -27.60 20.94
N ASN A 180 -7.84 -26.40 20.39
CA ASN A 180 -7.96 -26.12 18.95
C ASN A 180 -6.67 -26.45 18.17
N GLY A 181 -5.72 -27.20 18.75
CA GLY A 181 -4.56 -27.75 18.05
C GLY A 181 -3.31 -26.88 18.08
N ARG A 182 -3.27 -25.74 18.80
CA ARG A 182 -2.10 -24.88 18.86
C ARG A 182 -1.54 -24.73 20.29
N GLU A 183 -0.41 -25.37 20.53
CA GLU A 183 0.24 -25.35 21.85
C GLU A 183 0.89 -23.99 22.16
N LYS A 184 1.72 -23.49 21.25
CA LYS A 184 2.50 -22.25 21.44
C LYS A 184 1.74 -21.02 20.97
N PRO A 185 1.91 -19.84 21.64
CA PRO A 185 1.38 -18.57 21.14
C PRO A 185 1.99 -18.20 19.78
N TRP A 186 1.27 -17.39 19.00
CA TRP A 186 1.79 -16.80 17.76
C TRP A 186 2.59 -15.51 18.04
N ASN A 187 2.32 -14.83 19.17
CA ASN A 187 2.92 -13.53 19.51
C ASN A 187 2.58 -12.42 18.51
N VAL A 188 1.32 -12.33 18.11
CA VAL A 188 0.82 -11.29 17.20
C VAL A 188 1.18 -9.90 17.73
N LYS A 189 1.90 -9.13 16.93
CA LYS A 189 2.41 -7.80 17.31
C LYS A 189 1.40 -6.69 17.03
N TYR A 190 0.80 -6.67 15.85
CA TYR A 190 -0.02 -5.55 15.37
C TYR A 190 -1.51 -5.79 15.59
N TRP A 191 -2.19 -4.80 16.19
CA TRP A 191 -3.61 -4.85 16.52
C TRP A 191 -4.26 -3.50 16.24
N ALA A 192 -5.20 -3.45 15.28
CA ALA A 192 -6.08 -2.29 15.11
C ALA A 192 -7.22 -2.35 16.12
N VAL A 193 -7.55 -1.23 16.71
CA VAL A 193 -8.66 -1.07 17.66
C VAL A 193 -9.83 -0.42 16.91
N GLY A 194 -10.57 -1.23 16.18
CA GLY A 194 -11.66 -0.82 15.30
C GLY A 194 -11.19 -0.45 13.89
N ASN A 195 -12.17 -0.19 13.03
CA ASN A 195 -12.03 0.25 11.65
C ASN A 195 -13.07 1.30 11.31
N GLU A 196 -12.64 2.44 10.72
CA GLU A 196 -13.55 3.48 10.23
C GLU A 196 -14.73 3.76 11.19
N ASN A 197 -14.43 3.92 12.45
CA ASN A 197 -15.45 4.04 13.50
C ASN A 197 -16.31 5.31 13.38
N TRP A 198 -15.91 6.26 12.51
CA TRP A 198 -16.72 7.39 12.07
C TRP A 198 -17.88 6.98 11.13
N GLY A 199 -17.78 5.80 10.50
CA GLY A 199 -18.70 5.25 9.51
C GLY A 199 -19.13 3.82 9.87
N CYS A 200 -18.79 2.86 9.03
CA CYS A 200 -19.22 1.45 9.15
C CYS A 200 -18.83 0.79 10.49
N GLY A 201 -17.79 1.28 11.15
CA GLY A 201 -17.36 0.80 12.46
C GLY A 201 -18.14 1.38 13.64
N GLY A 202 -19.29 2.05 13.43
CA GLY A 202 -20.18 2.44 14.53
C GLY A 202 -20.73 3.86 14.51
N ASN A 203 -20.46 4.68 13.47
CA ASN A 203 -20.90 6.06 13.33
C ASN A 203 -20.62 6.92 14.59
N MET A 204 -19.40 6.80 15.13
CA MET A 204 -18.97 7.45 16.36
C MET A 204 -18.51 8.89 16.10
N THR A 205 -18.57 9.74 17.13
CA THR A 205 -17.83 11.01 17.17
C THR A 205 -16.37 10.75 17.58
N PRO A 206 -15.41 11.63 17.26
CA PRO A 206 -14.01 11.44 17.65
C PRO A 206 -13.82 11.37 19.17
N GLU A 207 -14.60 12.10 19.96
CA GLU A 207 -14.55 12.05 21.42
C GLU A 207 -15.00 10.70 21.94
N TYR A 208 -16.15 10.20 21.46
CA TYR A 208 -16.68 8.90 21.86
C TYR A 208 -15.73 7.77 21.47
N TYR A 209 -15.23 7.78 20.21
CA TYR A 209 -14.24 6.80 19.79
C TYR A 209 -12.99 6.84 20.66
N SER A 210 -12.48 8.02 21.01
CA SER A 210 -11.28 8.15 21.84
C SER A 210 -11.48 7.52 23.22
N ASP A 211 -12.68 7.65 23.83
CA ASP A 211 -13.01 6.99 25.10
C ASP A 211 -13.11 5.47 24.95
N VAL A 212 -13.76 5.00 23.88
CA VAL A 212 -13.85 3.58 23.54
C VAL A 212 -12.46 3.01 23.28
N PHE A 213 -11.64 3.68 22.48
CA PHE A 213 -10.25 3.27 22.18
C PHE A 213 -9.42 3.11 23.45
N LYS A 214 -9.44 4.11 24.35
CA LYS A 214 -8.71 4.04 25.64
C LYS A 214 -9.15 2.83 26.46
N ARG A 215 -10.45 2.56 26.48
CA ARG A 215 -11.03 1.44 27.21
C ARG A 215 -10.58 0.10 26.63
N PHE A 216 -10.71 -0.12 25.32
CA PHE A 216 -10.25 -1.34 24.64
C PHE A 216 -8.73 -1.51 24.81
N SER A 217 -7.95 -0.50 24.48
CA SER A 217 -6.50 -0.52 24.54
C SER A 217 -5.95 -0.81 25.94
N THR A 218 -6.67 -0.40 27.00
CA THR A 218 -6.29 -0.67 28.39
C THR A 218 -6.29 -2.15 28.72
N TYR A 219 -7.21 -2.93 28.17
CA TYR A 219 -7.37 -4.36 28.46
C TYR A 219 -6.67 -5.27 27.44
N MET A 220 -6.38 -4.78 26.24
CA MET A 220 -5.59 -5.50 25.24
C MET A 220 -4.11 -5.48 25.64
N ARG A 221 -3.65 -6.47 26.43
CA ARG A 221 -2.31 -6.49 27.03
C ARG A 221 -1.51 -7.69 26.59
N SER A 222 -0.36 -7.43 25.97
CA SER A 222 0.68 -8.43 25.69
C SER A 222 2.05 -7.75 25.64
N ARG A 223 3.13 -8.54 25.72
CA ARG A 223 4.48 -8.01 25.46
C ARG A 223 4.59 -7.58 24.02
N ASN A 224 5.23 -6.43 23.77
CA ASN A 224 5.51 -5.90 22.43
C ASN A 224 4.27 -5.70 21.55
N ILE A 225 3.10 -5.55 22.14
CA ILE A 225 1.87 -5.26 21.40
C ILE A 225 1.95 -3.84 20.81
N TYR A 226 1.59 -3.71 19.54
CA TYR A 226 1.53 -2.45 18.80
C TYR A 226 0.06 -2.19 18.47
N LYS A 227 -0.54 -1.22 19.15
CA LYS A 227 -1.96 -0.88 19.02
C LYS A 227 -2.15 0.34 18.14
N VAL A 228 -3.03 0.22 17.15
CA VAL A 228 -3.34 1.25 16.17
C VAL A 228 -4.74 1.77 16.42
N ALA A 229 -4.86 3.09 16.62
CA ALA A 229 -6.16 3.74 16.73
C ALA A 229 -6.75 3.98 15.34
N SER A 230 -8.07 3.77 15.18
CA SER A 230 -8.80 4.09 13.95
C SER A 230 -8.79 5.60 13.69
N GLY A 231 -8.43 5.99 12.47
CA GLY A 231 -8.49 7.36 11.99
C GLY A 231 -9.88 7.79 11.54
N GLY A 232 -10.04 9.07 11.26
CA GLY A 232 -11.20 9.65 10.60
C GLY A 232 -11.14 9.46 9.08
N THR A 233 -11.99 10.19 8.34
CA THR A 233 -11.82 10.30 6.89
C THR A 233 -10.51 11.00 6.56
N ASP A 234 -10.06 10.89 5.30
CA ASP A 234 -8.80 11.47 4.82
C ASP A 234 -8.66 12.99 5.06
N GLN A 235 -9.75 13.68 5.33
CA GLN A 235 -9.81 15.13 5.60
C GLN A 235 -10.32 15.47 7.00
N ASP A 236 -10.64 14.48 7.83
CA ASP A 236 -11.12 14.75 9.18
C ASP A 236 -9.93 14.96 10.14
N TYR A 237 -9.35 16.16 10.02
CA TYR A 237 -8.24 16.58 10.88
C TYR A 237 -8.68 16.80 12.34
N ASN A 238 -9.97 17.11 12.58
CA ASN A 238 -10.53 17.19 13.93
C ASN A 238 -10.53 15.82 14.63
N TRP A 239 -10.83 14.74 13.89
CA TRP A 239 -10.73 13.39 14.43
C TRP A 239 -9.29 13.07 14.85
N THR A 240 -8.34 13.38 13.99
CA THR A 240 -6.91 13.16 14.27
C THR A 240 -6.46 13.93 15.51
N GLU A 241 -6.76 15.24 15.56
CA GLU A 241 -6.43 16.09 16.69
C GLU A 241 -7.04 15.55 17.99
N THR A 242 -8.33 15.22 17.98
CA THR A 242 -9.07 14.75 19.16
C THR A 242 -8.49 13.46 19.71
N VAL A 243 -8.23 12.44 18.86
CA VAL A 243 -7.65 11.17 19.27
C VAL A 243 -6.26 11.36 19.86
N LEU A 244 -5.40 12.14 19.19
CA LEU A 244 -4.02 12.39 19.66
C LEU A 244 -4.02 13.17 20.98
N LYS A 245 -4.81 14.23 21.10
CA LYS A 245 -4.94 15.04 22.30
C LYS A 245 -5.45 14.25 23.50
N GLN A 246 -6.42 13.35 23.30
CA GLN A 246 -6.96 12.52 24.38
C GLN A 246 -6.03 11.38 24.78
N THR A 247 -5.06 11.00 23.93
CA THR A 247 -4.13 9.90 24.21
C THR A 247 -2.71 10.36 24.54
N GLN A 248 -2.37 11.65 24.36
CA GLN A 248 -1.00 12.18 24.52
C GLN A 248 -0.33 11.85 25.86
N HIS A 249 -1.12 11.80 26.95
CA HIS A 249 -0.63 11.47 28.30
C HIS A 249 -0.66 9.97 28.62
N HIS A 250 -1.03 9.13 27.64
CA HIS A 250 -1.15 7.68 27.78
C HIS A 250 -0.31 6.92 26.75
N PRO A 251 1.03 7.07 26.75
CA PRO A 251 1.90 6.58 25.66
C PRO A 251 1.84 5.05 25.45
N ASN A 252 1.42 4.30 26.46
CA ASN A 252 1.30 2.84 26.38
C ASN A 252 -0.01 2.38 25.74
N LEU A 253 -0.95 3.27 25.48
CA LEU A 253 -2.24 2.93 24.88
C LEU A 253 -2.18 2.95 23.35
N ILE A 254 -1.37 3.83 22.75
CA ILE A 254 -1.32 4.07 21.30
C ILE A 254 0.13 4.02 20.80
N GLN A 255 0.37 3.24 19.74
CA GLN A 255 1.63 3.16 19.00
C GLN A 255 1.47 3.51 17.52
N GLY A 256 0.26 3.40 16.98
CA GLY A 256 -0.07 3.76 15.60
C GLY A 256 -1.40 4.52 15.52
N TYR A 257 -1.53 5.32 14.48
CA TYR A 257 -2.74 6.04 14.12
C TYR A 257 -3.06 5.70 12.65
N SER A 258 -4.26 5.16 12.39
CA SER A 258 -4.70 4.72 11.08
C SER A 258 -5.05 5.90 10.18
N PHE A 259 -4.84 5.72 8.87
CA PHE A 259 -5.20 6.66 7.82
C PHE A 259 -5.67 5.89 6.59
N HIS A 260 -6.82 6.25 6.02
CA HIS A 260 -7.38 5.64 4.82
C HIS A 260 -7.50 6.66 3.70
N TYR A 261 -7.13 6.26 2.48
CA TYR A 261 -7.34 7.05 1.29
C TYR A 261 -7.45 6.20 0.03
N TYR A 262 -8.54 6.37 -0.72
CA TYR A 262 -8.74 5.70 -2.00
C TYR A 262 -8.74 6.70 -3.15
N THR A 263 -8.03 6.37 -4.23
CA THR A 263 -8.06 7.10 -5.49
C THR A 263 -9.23 6.64 -6.34
N VAL A 264 -10.04 7.60 -6.80
CA VAL A 264 -11.07 7.44 -7.82
C VAL A 264 -10.72 8.33 -9.02
N ALA A 265 -11.23 8.02 -10.22
CA ALA A 265 -10.89 8.82 -11.40
C ALA A 265 -11.50 10.24 -11.34
N HIS A 266 -12.75 10.36 -10.91
CA HIS A 266 -13.48 11.64 -10.85
C HIS A 266 -13.98 11.96 -9.46
N GLY A 267 -14.80 11.08 -8.86
CA GLY A 267 -15.35 11.24 -7.51
C GLY A 267 -16.14 10.00 -7.07
N TRP A 268 -16.63 10.01 -5.84
CA TRP A 268 -17.30 8.83 -5.26
C TRP A 268 -18.59 8.42 -6.00
N ASN A 269 -19.28 9.39 -6.68
CA ASN A 269 -20.46 9.11 -7.48
C ASN A 269 -20.12 8.63 -8.90
N ASP A 270 -18.91 8.88 -9.35
CA ASP A 270 -18.37 8.44 -10.65
C ASP A 270 -16.91 8.04 -10.47
N LYS A 271 -16.69 6.78 -10.13
CA LYS A 271 -15.35 6.25 -9.85
C LYS A 271 -14.53 5.97 -11.11
N GLY A 272 -15.19 5.96 -12.28
CA GLY A 272 -14.58 5.60 -13.55
C GLY A 272 -14.43 4.08 -13.76
N SER A 273 -14.18 3.69 -15.01
CA SER A 273 -13.95 2.29 -15.38
C SER A 273 -12.53 1.84 -15.06
N ALA A 274 -12.37 0.59 -14.64
CA ALA A 274 -11.06 -0.04 -14.42
C ALA A 274 -10.28 -0.22 -15.73
N THR A 275 -10.93 -0.53 -16.85
CA THR A 275 -10.27 -0.92 -18.11
C THR A 275 -10.63 -0.04 -19.29
N ASN A 276 -11.86 0.48 -19.35
CA ASN A 276 -12.33 1.32 -20.45
C ASN A 276 -12.27 2.80 -20.04
N PHE A 277 -11.09 3.39 -20.15
CA PHE A 277 -10.84 4.77 -19.76
C PHE A 277 -9.96 5.50 -20.78
N ASN A 278 -10.08 6.82 -20.81
CA ASN A 278 -9.34 7.72 -21.69
C ASN A 278 -8.29 8.53 -20.93
N GLU A 279 -7.64 9.48 -21.60
CA GLU A 279 -6.58 10.31 -20.99
C GLU A 279 -7.12 11.24 -19.89
N ASN A 280 -8.39 11.67 -19.97
CA ASN A 280 -9.00 12.47 -18.89
C ASN A 280 -9.17 11.64 -17.61
N ASP A 281 -9.61 10.38 -17.74
CA ASP A 281 -9.69 9.44 -16.60
C ASP A 281 -8.31 9.13 -16.03
N TRP A 282 -7.30 8.99 -16.89
CA TRP A 282 -5.90 8.82 -16.48
C TRP A 282 -5.43 10.02 -15.68
N LEU A 283 -5.55 11.23 -16.22
CA LEU A 283 -5.16 12.47 -15.55
C LEU A 283 -5.88 12.62 -14.21
N GLY A 284 -7.19 12.40 -14.17
CA GLY A 284 -7.99 12.46 -12.94
C GLY A 284 -7.49 11.50 -11.87
N THR A 285 -7.17 10.26 -12.27
CA THR A 285 -6.59 9.25 -11.37
C THR A 285 -5.22 9.70 -10.83
N MET A 286 -4.30 10.17 -11.70
CA MET A 286 -2.97 10.62 -11.26
C MET A 286 -3.07 11.84 -10.33
N LYS A 287 -3.92 12.81 -10.68
CA LYS A 287 -4.19 14.00 -9.86
C LYS A 287 -4.70 13.62 -8.47
N ASN A 288 -5.70 12.74 -8.41
CA ASN A 288 -6.29 12.32 -7.14
C ASN A 288 -5.31 11.46 -6.32
N THR A 289 -4.44 10.66 -6.97
CA THR A 289 -3.37 9.93 -6.25
C THR A 289 -2.38 10.89 -5.59
N LEU A 290 -1.96 11.95 -6.27
CA LEU A 290 -1.01 12.93 -5.74
C LEU A 290 -1.59 13.77 -4.59
N VAL A 291 -2.91 13.83 -4.42
CA VAL A 291 -3.57 14.44 -3.26
C VAL A 291 -3.13 13.79 -1.94
N MET A 292 -2.75 12.50 -1.97
CA MET A 292 -2.25 11.77 -0.81
C MET A 292 -1.12 12.51 -0.08
N GLU A 293 -0.17 13.10 -0.79
CA GLU A 293 0.95 13.85 -0.21
C GLU A 293 0.43 14.93 0.76
N ASN A 294 -0.43 15.82 0.28
CA ASN A 294 -0.97 16.90 1.08
C ASN A 294 -1.81 16.39 2.27
N ARG A 295 -2.56 15.29 2.08
CA ARG A 295 -3.34 14.68 3.18
C ARG A 295 -2.41 14.18 4.29
N LEU A 296 -1.38 13.41 3.92
CA LEU A 296 -0.38 12.92 4.86
C LEU A 296 0.32 14.04 5.61
N GLU A 297 0.81 15.06 4.92
CA GLU A 297 1.52 16.19 5.53
C GLU A 297 0.69 16.89 6.61
N ARG A 298 -0.62 17.08 6.37
CA ARG A 298 -1.51 17.71 7.34
C ARG A 298 -1.76 16.84 8.57
N HIS A 299 -1.95 15.53 8.40
CA HIS A 299 -2.04 14.59 9.54
C HIS A 299 -0.72 14.50 10.29
N ILE A 300 0.42 14.47 9.58
CA ILE A 300 1.76 14.46 10.17
C ILE A 300 2.00 15.72 11.01
N ALA A 301 1.57 16.88 10.53
CA ALA A 301 1.72 18.15 11.29
C ALA A 301 0.98 18.09 12.64
N LEU A 302 -0.25 17.56 12.67
CA LEU A 302 -0.98 17.33 13.92
C LEU A 302 -0.29 16.29 14.81
N MET A 303 0.22 15.20 14.20
CA MET A 303 0.96 14.20 14.97
C MET A 303 2.23 14.78 15.58
N ASP A 304 2.94 15.68 14.89
CA ASP A 304 4.15 16.33 15.39
C ASP A 304 3.84 17.29 16.56
N GLU A 305 2.66 17.90 16.58
CA GLU A 305 2.20 18.74 17.69
C GLU A 305 1.95 17.92 18.97
N TYR A 306 1.19 16.81 18.87
CA TYR A 306 0.79 16.01 20.04
C TYR A 306 1.75 14.88 20.40
N ASP A 307 2.65 14.48 19.48
CA ASP A 307 3.69 13.47 19.68
C ASP A 307 5.04 13.93 19.09
N PRO A 308 5.67 14.98 19.63
CA PRO A 308 6.93 15.55 19.11
C PRO A 308 8.09 14.56 19.14
N ASN A 309 8.01 13.52 19.96
CA ASN A 309 9.03 12.48 20.04
C ASN A 309 8.89 11.37 18.98
N ASN A 310 7.93 11.50 18.05
CA ASN A 310 7.71 10.57 16.93
C ASN A 310 7.53 9.09 17.38
N ARG A 311 6.79 8.87 18.48
CA ARG A 311 6.52 7.53 19.02
C ARG A 311 5.33 6.83 18.34
N ILE A 312 4.36 7.63 17.86
CA ILE A 312 3.15 7.14 17.19
C ILE A 312 3.43 7.11 15.69
N GLY A 313 3.36 5.92 15.08
CA GLY A 313 3.46 5.76 13.63
C GLY A 313 2.16 6.15 12.92
N LEU A 314 2.26 6.76 11.75
CA LEU A 314 1.13 6.88 10.82
C LEU A 314 1.03 5.60 10.01
N ILE A 315 -0.16 5.00 10.02
CA ILE A 315 -0.44 3.69 9.41
C ILE A 315 -1.47 3.91 8.31
N ALA A 316 -1.04 3.87 7.05
CA ALA A 316 -1.94 3.97 5.90
C ALA A 316 -2.52 2.58 5.58
N ASP A 317 -3.36 2.05 6.46
CA ASP A 317 -3.79 0.66 6.43
C ASP A 317 -4.97 0.35 5.52
N GLU A 318 -5.43 1.36 4.75
CA GLU A 318 -6.22 1.18 3.53
C GLU A 318 -5.84 2.24 2.50
N TRP A 319 -5.38 1.81 1.33
CA TRP A 319 -5.09 2.70 0.21
C TRP A 319 -5.15 1.94 -1.11
N GLY A 320 -5.29 2.66 -2.20
CA GLY A 320 -5.30 2.13 -3.56
C GLY A 320 -6.38 2.77 -4.42
N ASN A 321 -6.58 2.20 -5.61
CA ASN A 321 -7.58 2.64 -6.56
C ASN A 321 -8.93 1.96 -6.31
N TRP A 322 -10.01 2.74 -6.38
CA TRP A 322 -11.36 2.22 -6.30
C TRP A 322 -12.15 2.67 -7.54
N PHE A 323 -12.31 1.76 -8.49
CA PHE A 323 -13.08 1.98 -9.71
C PHE A 323 -14.45 1.29 -9.67
N ASN A 324 -15.23 1.49 -10.74
CA ASN A 324 -16.49 0.77 -10.89
C ASN A 324 -16.22 -0.74 -10.97
N VAL A 325 -17.10 -1.51 -10.36
CA VAL A 325 -17.03 -2.98 -10.29
C VAL A 325 -17.20 -3.57 -11.69
N GLU A 326 -16.51 -4.68 -11.97
CA GLU A 326 -16.63 -5.40 -13.24
C GLU A 326 -18.08 -5.80 -13.53
N SER A 327 -18.52 -5.51 -14.75
CA SER A 327 -19.89 -5.79 -15.18
C SER A 327 -20.23 -7.28 -15.09
N GLY A 328 -21.43 -7.61 -14.58
CA GLY A 328 -21.89 -8.99 -14.43
C GLY A 328 -21.40 -9.68 -13.15
N THR A 329 -20.64 -8.99 -12.28
CA THR A 329 -20.26 -9.49 -10.96
C THR A 329 -21.17 -8.91 -9.87
N ASN A 330 -21.14 -9.51 -8.65
CA ASN A 330 -21.86 -8.94 -7.51
C ASN A 330 -21.24 -7.57 -7.15
N PRO A 331 -22.00 -6.46 -7.15
CA PRO A 331 -21.46 -5.13 -6.86
C PRO A 331 -20.80 -5.03 -5.47
N GLY A 332 -21.28 -5.80 -4.49
CA GLY A 332 -20.70 -5.84 -3.15
C GLY A 332 -19.40 -6.62 -3.04
N PHE A 333 -18.90 -7.22 -4.14
CA PHE A 333 -17.62 -7.94 -4.15
C PHE A 333 -16.44 -7.07 -4.56
N LEU A 334 -16.68 -5.88 -5.05
CA LEU A 334 -15.68 -4.90 -5.45
C LEU A 334 -14.59 -5.46 -6.37
N LEU A 335 -14.94 -6.43 -7.23
CA LEU A 335 -14.04 -6.96 -8.23
C LEU A 335 -13.81 -5.92 -9.31
N GLN A 336 -12.56 -5.54 -9.53
CA GLN A 336 -12.10 -4.70 -10.64
C GLN A 336 -10.82 -5.26 -11.24
N GLN A 337 -10.63 -5.05 -12.55
CA GLN A 337 -9.37 -5.37 -13.21
C GLN A 337 -8.31 -4.32 -12.86
N ASN A 338 -7.04 -4.72 -12.92
CA ASN A 338 -5.89 -3.87 -12.65
C ASN A 338 -5.05 -3.70 -13.93
N THR A 339 -4.78 -2.45 -14.31
CA THR A 339 -4.09 -2.07 -15.54
C THR A 339 -2.71 -1.46 -15.26
N LEU A 340 -2.00 -1.02 -16.31
CA LEU A 340 -0.79 -0.21 -16.17
C LEU A 340 -1.03 1.07 -15.34
N ARG A 341 -2.24 1.66 -15.40
CA ARG A 341 -2.64 2.79 -14.56
C ARG A 341 -2.48 2.48 -13.08
N ASP A 342 -2.87 1.28 -12.67
CA ASP A 342 -2.76 0.84 -11.27
C ASP A 342 -1.30 0.65 -10.85
N ALA A 343 -0.43 0.19 -11.76
CA ALA A 343 1.01 0.13 -11.49
C ALA A 343 1.61 1.52 -11.25
N VAL A 344 1.28 2.49 -12.11
CA VAL A 344 1.79 3.86 -11.95
C VAL A 344 1.29 4.49 -10.65
N THR A 345 0.00 4.37 -10.33
CA THR A 345 -0.55 4.91 -9.07
C THR A 345 0.05 4.22 -7.84
N ALA A 346 0.27 2.90 -7.86
CA ALA A 346 0.97 2.21 -6.78
C ALA A 346 2.38 2.76 -6.55
N ALA A 347 3.13 3.03 -7.64
CA ALA A 347 4.45 3.63 -7.55
C ALA A 347 4.41 5.05 -6.96
N LEU A 348 3.40 5.87 -7.33
CA LEU A 348 3.20 7.20 -6.72
C LEU A 348 2.98 7.10 -5.22
N TYR A 349 2.06 6.24 -4.78
CA TYR A 349 1.79 6.01 -3.35
C TYR A 349 3.04 5.55 -2.60
N LEU A 350 3.75 4.55 -3.11
CA LEU A 350 4.94 4.01 -2.47
C LEU A 350 6.07 5.04 -2.40
N ASN A 351 6.26 5.88 -3.43
CA ASN A 351 7.22 6.97 -3.38
C ASN A 351 6.85 7.99 -2.30
N ILE A 352 5.56 8.37 -2.19
CA ILE A 352 5.08 9.26 -1.14
C ILE A 352 5.33 8.66 0.24
N PHE A 353 4.96 7.40 0.47
CA PHE A 353 5.16 6.74 1.76
C PHE A 353 6.64 6.62 2.14
N ASN A 354 7.50 6.26 1.18
CA ASN A 354 8.94 6.20 1.39
C ASN A 354 9.50 7.57 1.81
N ASN A 355 9.12 8.64 1.11
CA ASN A 355 9.58 9.99 1.40
C ASN A 355 9.10 10.49 2.78
N HIS A 356 7.99 9.95 3.29
CA HIS A 356 7.45 10.24 4.62
C HIS A 356 7.77 9.15 5.68
N ALA A 357 8.77 8.28 5.45
CA ALA A 357 9.12 7.14 6.32
C ALA A 357 9.49 7.55 7.77
N ARG A 358 9.74 8.84 8.02
CA ARG A 358 9.89 9.36 9.39
C ARG A 358 8.64 9.09 10.23
N ARG A 359 7.46 9.27 9.67
CA ARG A 359 6.19 9.14 10.38
C ARG A 359 5.36 7.95 9.86
N VAL A 360 5.38 7.65 8.56
CA VAL A 360 4.71 6.48 7.98
C VAL A 360 5.48 5.22 8.35
N LYS A 361 4.83 4.30 9.07
CA LYS A 361 5.46 3.09 9.59
C LYS A 361 4.89 1.81 8.99
N MET A 362 3.69 1.87 8.43
CA MET A 362 3.02 0.75 7.76
C MET A 362 2.05 1.30 6.73
N ALA A 363 1.84 0.56 5.65
CA ALA A 363 0.76 0.80 4.72
C ALA A 363 0.25 -0.54 4.18
N ASN A 364 -1.07 -0.67 3.99
CA ASN A 364 -1.69 -1.93 3.55
C ASN A 364 -2.57 -1.64 2.33
N ILE A 365 -2.13 -2.07 1.17
CA ILE A 365 -2.89 -1.86 -0.07
C ILE A 365 -4.18 -2.69 -0.08
N ALA A 366 -5.25 -2.14 -0.55
CA ALA A 366 -6.54 -2.79 -0.68
C ALA A 366 -6.77 -3.29 -2.12
N GLN A 367 -6.79 -4.63 -2.34
CA GLN A 367 -6.57 -5.70 -1.36
C GLN A 367 -5.63 -6.77 -1.95
N LEU A 368 -5.39 -7.83 -1.18
CA LEU A 368 -4.41 -8.86 -1.54
C LEU A 368 -4.79 -9.65 -2.80
N VAL A 369 -6.05 -10.12 -2.89
CA VAL A 369 -6.57 -10.98 -3.97
C VAL A 369 -7.97 -10.54 -4.38
N ASN A 370 -8.24 -10.45 -5.69
CA ASN A 370 -9.56 -10.30 -6.33
C ASN A 370 -10.39 -9.04 -6.01
N VAL A 371 -9.92 -8.19 -5.13
CA VAL A 371 -10.71 -7.05 -4.63
C VAL A 371 -9.95 -5.76 -4.85
N LEU A 372 -10.61 -4.74 -5.41
CA LEU A 372 -10.03 -3.41 -5.65
C LEU A 372 -8.67 -3.48 -6.38
N GLN A 373 -7.66 -2.74 -5.90
CA GLN A 373 -6.31 -2.77 -6.47
C GLN A 373 -5.53 -3.98 -5.92
N SER A 374 -5.82 -5.16 -6.44
CA SER A 374 -5.26 -6.40 -5.92
C SER A 374 -3.88 -6.76 -6.50
N MET A 375 -3.10 -7.51 -5.70
CA MET A 375 -1.85 -8.11 -6.18
C MET A 375 -2.11 -9.24 -7.17
N LEU A 376 -3.11 -10.06 -6.88
CA LEU A 376 -3.40 -11.28 -7.59
C LEU A 376 -4.88 -11.35 -7.97
N LEU A 377 -5.16 -11.94 -9.12
CA LEU A 377 -6.49 -12.40 -9.48
C LEU A 377 -6.50 -13.92 -9.53
N THR A 378 -7.55 -14.54 -9.00
CA THR A 378 -7.72 -15.98 -9.02
C THR A 378 -9.09 -16.35 -9.63
N LYS A 379 -9.09 -17.41 -10.42
CA LYS A 379 -10.30 -18.00 -11.00
C LYS A 379 -10.07 -19.49 -11.16
N ASP A 380 -10.91 -20.31 -10.53
CA ASP A 380 -10.73 -21.76 -10.51
C ASP A 380 -9.29 -22.13 -10.08
N ASN A 381 -8.56 -22.90 -10.88
CA ASN A 381 -7.16 -23.27 -10.65
C ASN A 381 -6.14 -22.31 -11.29
N GLN A 382 -6.56 -21.13 -11.74
CA GLN A 382 -5.70 -20.16 -12.40
C GLN A 382 -5.38 -18.98 -11.46
N ILE A 383 -4.21 -18.38 -11.68
CA ILE A 383 -3.75 -17.17 -11.01
C ILE A 383 -3.20 -16.20 -12.05
N VAL A 384 -3.40 -14.90 -11.83
CA VAL A 384 -2.82 -13.81 -12.62
C VAL A 384 -2.13 -12.84 -11.67
N LYS A 385 -0.89 -12.50 -11.95
CA LYS A 385 -0.15 -11.41 -11.31
C LYS A 385 -0.56 -10.10 -12.00
N THR A 386 -1.04 -9.14 -11.22
CA THR A 386 -1.46 -7.84 -11.75
C THR A 386 -0.25 -6.92 -12.02
N PRO A 387 -0.39 -5.83 -12.78
CA PRO A 387 0.67 -4.83 -12.89
C PRO A 387 1.12 -4.25 -11.55
N THR A 388 0.21 -4.12 -10.57
CA THR A 388 0.53 -3.70 -9.20
C THR A 388 1.46 -4.67 -8.49
N PHE A 389 1.29 -5.99 -8.66
CA PHE A 389 2.20 -7.01 -8.13
C PHE A 389 3.65 -6.76 -8.54
N TYR A 390 3.87 -6.43 -9.81
CA TYR A 390 5.23 -6.19 -10.33
C TYR A 390 5.87 -4.93 -9.76
N VAL A 391 5.09 -3.89 -9.45
CA VAL A 391 5.60 -2.71 -8.73
C VAL A 391 6.10 -3.12 -7.35
N PHE A 392 5.32 -3.87 -6.58
CA PHE A 392 5.75 -4.35 -5.26
C PHE A 392 7.02 -5.23 -5.37
N LYS A 393 7.11 -6.07 -6.40
CA LYS A 393 8.31 -6.89 -6.66
C LYS A 393 9.56 -6.05 -6.91
N MET A 394 9.46 -4.97 -7.68
CA MET A 394 10.57 -4.04 -7.95
C MET A 394 10.93 -3.22 -6.70
N TYR A 395 9.93 -2.74 -5.96
CA TYR A 395 10.11 -1.84 -4.83
C TYR A 395 10.57 -2.53 -3.55
N LYS A 396 10.60 -3.87 -3.48
CA LYS A 396 11.11 -4.59 -2.30
C LYS A 396 12.58 -4.25 -1.96
N VAL A 397 13.32 -3.66 -2.87
CA VAL A 397 14.69 -3.14 -2.64
C VAL A 397 14.73 -2.03 -1.58
N HIS A 398 13.60 -1.40 -1.29
CA HIS A 398 13.47 -0.38 -0.25
C HIS A 398 13.13 -0.95 1.14
N HIS A 399 12.83 -2.26 1.25
CA HIS A 399 12.50 -2.89 2.53
C HIS A 399 13.65 -2.72 3.53
N ASP A 400 13.36 -2.07 4.65
CA ASP A 400 14.32 -1.82 5.73
C ASP A 400 15.58 -1.02 5.32
N ALA A 401 15.59 -0.43 4.12
CA ALA A 401 16.66 0.42 3.64
C ALA A 401 16.63 1.82 4.28
N THR A 402 17.74 2.52 4.21
CA THR A 402 17.84 3.91 4.67
C THR A 402 17.31 4.84 3.59
N LEU A 403 16.27 5.63 3.90
CA LEU A 403 15.74 6.67 3.02
C LEU A 403 16.83 7.71 2.71
N LEU A 404 16.99 8.04 1.45
CA LEU A 404 17.86 9.14 0.99
C LEU A 404 16.99 10.36 0.65
N PRO A 405 17.28 11.53 1.23
CA PRO A 405 16.54 12.75 0.90
C PRO A 405 16.65 13.08 -0.59
N ILE A 406 15.51 13.32 -1.22
CA ILE A 406 15.39 13.54 -2.65
C ILE A 406 14.70 14.89 -2.95
N ASN A 407 15.09 15.53 -4.05
CA ASN A 407 14.38 16.69 -4.61
C ASN A 407 14.15 16.44 -6.09
N VAL A 408 12.91 16.56 -6.53
CA VAL A 408 12.49 16.36 -7.92
C VAL A 408 12.07 17.71 -8.49
N ASN A 409 12.74 18.15 -9.55
CA ASN A 409 12.35 19.27 -10.38
C ASN A 409 12.12 18.75 -11.81
N CYS A 410 10.89 18.75 -12.26
CA CYS A 410 10.51 18.16 -13.55
C CYS A 410 9.55 19.06 -14.32
N GLN A 411 9.49 18.82 -15.62
CA GLN A 411 8.44 19.37 -16.49
C GLN A 411 7.10 18.78 -16.08
N ASP A 412 6.04 19.54 -16.29
CA ASP A 412 4.69 19.06 -16.05
C ASP A 412 4.19 18.16 -17.20
N TYR A 413 3.31 17.26 -16.85
CA TYR A 413 2.34 16.65 -17.74
C TYR A 413 1.08 17.51 -17.73
N SER A 414 0.66 17.96 -18.91
CA SER A 414 -0.49 18.85 -19.04
C SER A 414 -1.48 18.29 -20.05
N TYR A 415 -2.75 18.24 -19.65
CA TYR A 415 -3.87 17.80 -20.48
C TYR A 415 -5.14 18.54 -20.06
N ASP A 416 -5.93 18.99 -21.02
CA ASP A 416 -7.22 19.69 -20.85
C ASP A 416 -7.19 20.79 -19.75
N GLY A 417 -6.15 21.66 -19.81
CA GLY A 417 -6.00 22.79 -18.89
C GLY A 417 -5.54 22.43 -17.47
N ASN A 418 -5.33 21.17 -17.15
CA ASN A 418 -4.72 20.70 -15.92
C ASN A 418 -3.24 20.43 -16.11
N SER A 419 -2.46 20.57 -15.03
CA SER A 419 -1.01 20.34 -15.04
C SER A 419 -0.58 19.63 -13.77
N LEU A 420 0.28 18.61 -13.89
CA LEU A 420 0.80 17.80 -12.81
C LEU A 420 2.31 17.57 -13.00
N PRO A 421 3.12 17.49 -11.93
CA PRO A 421 4.50 17.04 -12.06
C PRO A 421 4.57 15.69 -12.78
N SER A 422 5.34 15.62 -13.89
CA SER A 422 5.37 14.39 -14.70
C SER A 422 6.15 13.25 -14.05
N ILE A 423 6.98 13.53 -13.03
CA ILE A 423 7.88 12.56 -12.40
C ILE A 423 7.64 12.53 -10.89
N SER A 424 7.50 11.32 -10.34
CA SER A 424 7.58 11.04 -8.91
C SER A 424 8.73 10.08 -8.64
N ALA A 425 9.46 10.28 -7.53
CA ALA A 425 10.59 9.41 -7.21
C ALA A 425 10.81 9.25 -5.70
N SER A 426 11.45 8.14 -5.31
CA SER A 426 12.05 7.92 -4.00
C SER A 426 13.40 7.23 -4.14
N ALA A 427 14.26 7.38 -3.13
CA ALA A 427 15.59 6.76 -3.15
C ALA A 427 15.95 6.19 -1.77
N SER A 428 16.71 5.10 -1.77
CA SER A 428 17.20 4.50 -0.53
C SER A 428 18.60 3.91 -0.70
N LYS A 429 19.23 3.61 0.44
CA LYS A 429 20.49 2.88 0.50
C LYS A 429 20.31 1.66 1.40
N ASP A 430 20.59 0.48 0.87
CA ASP A 430 20.48 -0.77 1.62
C ASP A 430 21.68 -1.00 2.58
N SER A 431 21.63 -2.07 3.36
CA SER A 431 22.68 -2.44 4.30
C SER A 431 24.01 -2.81 3.66
N THR A 432 24.04 -3.10 2.35
CA THR A 432 25.26 -3.40 1.59
C THR A 432 25.91 -2.14 1.00
N GLY A 433 25.21 -1.00 1.07
CA GLY A 433 25.63 0.30 0.55
C GLY A 433 25.16 0.58 -0.87
N LYS A 434 24.39 -0.31 -1.50
CA LYS A 434 23.77 -0.07 -2.81
C LYS A 434 22.72 1.02 -2.73
N ILE A 435 22.65 1.84 -3.76
CA ILE A 435 21.66 2.90 -3.90
C ILE A 435 20.55 2.40 -4.81
N HIS A 436 19.31 2.52 -4.34
CA HIS A 436 18.11 2.17 -5.08
C HIS A 436 17.30 3.44 -5.35
N ILE A 437 16.89 3.65 -6.60
CA ILE A 437 16.10 4.80 -7.02
C ILE A 437 14.87 4.26 -7.76
N SER A 438 13.68 4.61 -7.28
CA SER A 438 12.42 4.28 -7.93
C SER A 438 11.80 5.54 -8.50
N ILE A 439 11.38 5.48 -9.78
CA ILE A 439 10.91 6.64 -10.54
C ILE A 439 9.65 6.24 -11.31
N ALA A 440 8.61 7.07 -11.27
CA ALA A 440 7.42 6.94 -12.10
C ALA A 440 7.29 8.12 -13.05
N ASN A 441 7.05 7.85 -14.34
CA ASN A 441 6.64 8.85 -15.33
C ASN A 441 5.12 8.73 -15.55
N ILE A 442 4.39 9.76 -15.15
CA ILE A 442 2.92 9.78 -15.28
C ILE A 442 2.42 10.29 -16.64
N ASP A 443 3.30 10.87 -17.47
CA ASP A 443 2.92 11.32 -18.81
C ASP A 443 2.62 10.10 -19.70
N PRO A 444 1.39 9.94 -20.23
CA PRO A 444 1.03 8.75 -21.01
C PRO A 444 1.70 8.71 -22.38
N ASP A 445 2.19 9.85 -22.89
CA ASP A 445 2.67 9.97 -24.27
C ASP A 445 4.16 10.32 -24.38
N LYS A 446 4.71 11.09 -23.43
CA LYS A 446 6.06 11.65 -23.57
C LYS A 446 7.08 10.94 -22.69
N ASN A 447 8.17 10.49 -23.32
CA ASN A 447 9.38 10.13 -22.60
C ASN A 447 9.99 11.38 -21.95
N ARG A 448 10.74 11.17 -20.87
CA ARG A 448 11.43 12.24 -20.13
C ARG A 448 12.91 11.97 -20.05
N ASN A 449 13.72 12.90 -20.58
CA ASN A 449 15.16 12.88 -20.30
C ASN A 449 15.38 13.36 -18.86
N VAL A 450 16.00 12.54 -18.02
CA VAL A 450 16.18 12.79 -16.60
C VAL A 450 17.67 12.79 -16.25
N GLU A 451 18.11 13.81 -15.52
CA GLU A 451 19.43 13.86 -14.88
C GLU A 451 19.28 13.66 -13.37
N ILE A 452 20.01 12.72 -12.79
CA ILE A 452 20.01 12.43 -11.36
C ILE A 452 21.39 12.70 -10.78
N ASP A 453 21.47 13.70 -9.91
CA ASP A 453 22.69 14.13 -9.22
C ASP A 453 22.79 13.40 -7.86
N LEU A 454 23.77 12.49 -7.74
CA LEU A 454 23.98 11.62 -6.58
C LEU A 454 25.00 12.27 -5.62
N ARG A 455 24.56 13.31 -4.90
CA ARG A 455 25.42 14.10 -4.01
C ARG A 455 25.90 13.31 -2.82
N GLY A 456 27.16 13.49 -2.46
CA GLY A 456 27.78 12.82 -1.31
C GLY A 456 28.02 11.32 -1.53
N SER A 457 27.78 10.78 -2.73
CA SER A 457 28.11 9.40 -3.04
C SER A 457 29.60 9.22 -3.31
N LYS A 458 30.13 8.02 -2.99
CA LYS A 458 31.40 7.56 -3.54
C LYS A 458 31.25 7.37 -5.06
N PRO A 459 32.35 7.33 -5.82
CA PRO A 459 32.26 7.01 -7.25
C PRO A 459 31.50 5.70 -7.49
N LEU A 460 30.43 5.77 -8.29
CA LEU A 460 29.61 4.64 -8.67
C LEU A 460 30.05 4.11 -10.04
N GLY A 461 30.10 2.78 -10.17
CA GLY A 461 30.62 2.14 -11.37
C GLY A 461 29.53 1.71 -12.35
N THR A 462 28.63 0.88 -11.90
CA THR A 462 27.63 0.20 -12.74
C THR A 462 26.28 0.18 -12.07
N GLY A 463 25.25 -0.24 -12.79
CA GLY A 463 23.89 -0.37 -12.25
C GLY A 463 23.07 -1.39 -13.02
N LYS A 464 21.93 -1.77 -12.44
CA LYS A 464 20.88 -2.56 -13.05
C LYS A 464 19.57 -1.77 -13.02
N GLY A 465 18.85 -1.74 -14.14
CA GLY A 465 17.52 -1.14 -14.22
C GLY A 465 16.46 -2.20 -14.51
N GLU A 466 15.30 -2.04 -13.90
CA GLU A 466 14.08 -2.81 -14.18
C GLU A 466 12.91 -1.85 -14.40
N ILE A 467 12.10 -2.11 -15.44
CA ILE A 467 11.00 -1.21 -15.84
C ILE A 467 9.70 -1.97 -16.04
N ILE A 468 8.59 -1.31 -15.71
CA ILE A 468 7.24 -1.67 -16.10
C ILE A 468 6.71 -0.55 -17.00
N THR A 469 6.28 -0.90 -18.19
CA THR A 469 5.58 -0.03 -19.14
C THR A 469 4.80 -0.88 -20.13
N SER A 470 3.91 -0.27 -20.93
CA SER A 470 3.20 -0.93 -22.01
C SER A 470 2.83 0.06 -23.12
N LEU A 471 2.40 -0.46 -24.26
CA LEU A 471 1.97 0.37 -25.40
C LEU A 471 0.75 1.21 -25.06
N GLN A 472 -0.23 0.61 -24.38
CA GLN A 472 -1.47 1.27 -24.00
C GLN A 472 -1.55 1.48 -22.48
N MET A 473 -2.10 2.61 -22.05
CA MET A 473 -2.26 2.93 -20.63
C MET A 473 -3.24 2.00 -19.89
N ASN A 474 -4.13 1.33 -20.63
CA ASN A 474 -5.12 0.39 -20.13
C ASN A 474 -4.76 -1.09 -20.38
N ASP A 475 -3.52 -1.40 -20.75
CA ASP A 475 -3.05 -2.78 -20.83
C ASP A 475 -3.06 -3.44 -19.45
N TYR A 476 -3.45 -4.72 -19.41
CA TYR A 476 -3.56 -5.52 -18.21
C TYR A 476 -3.27 -7.00 -18.49
N ASN A 477 -2.99 -7.74 -17.44
CA ASN A 477 -2.80 -9.19 -17.49
C ASN A 477 -4.13 -9.91 -17.26
N ASP A 478 -4.37 -11.02 -17.96
CA ASP A 478 -5.64 -11.73 -17.96
C ASP A 478 -5.46 -13.24 -18.00
N PHE A 479 -6.47 -13.97 -17.54
CA PHE A 479 -6.46 -15.42 -17.47
C PHE A 479 -6.28 -16.07 -18.85
N GLY A 480 -5.39 -17.06 -18.92
CA GLY A 480 -5.13 -17.82 -20.14
C GLY A 480 -4.46 -17.05 -21.28
N LYS A 481 -3.96 -15.85 -20.98
CA LYS A 481 -3.24 -14.99 -21.95
C LYS A 481 -1.80 -14.77 -21.50
N PRO A 482 -0.85 -14.52 -22.44
CA PRO A 482 0.48 -14.04 -22.07
C PRO A 482 0.41 -12.71 -21.30
N GLU A 483 1.29 -12.54 -20.32
CA GLU A 483 1.38 -11.29 -19.58
C GLU A 483 1.83 -10.15 -20.49
N LYS A 484 1.02 -9.09 -20.55
CA LYS A 484 1.31 -7.87 -21.31
C LYS A 484 2.14 -6.88 -20.51
N VAL A 485 1.90 -6.81 -19.21
CA VAL A 485 2.53 -5.87 -18.29
C VAL A 485 3.31 -6.65 -17.25
N ASN A 486 4.63 -6.65 -17.39
CA ASN A 486 5.56 -7.35 -16.50
C ASN A 486 6.87 -6.56 -16.39
N ILE A 487 7.78 -7.04 -15.54
CA ILE A 487 9.11 -6.46 -15.38
C ILE A 487 9.97 -6.78 -16.62
N GLN A 488 10.62 -5.76 -17.14
CA GLN A 488 11.59 -5.83 -18.22
C GLN A 488 12.92 -5.23 -17.78
N ASP A 489 14.05 -5.72 -18.34
CA ASP A 489 15.36 -5.11 -18.11
C ASP A 489 15.39 -3.71 -18.76
N PHE A 490 15.99 -2.76 -18.05
CA PHE A 490 16.20 -1.40 -18.53
C PHE A 490 17.68 -1.06 -18.56
N SER A 491 18.20 -0.70 -19.73
CA SER A 491 19.61 -0.38 -19.95
C SER A 491 19.87 1.00 -20.57
N ASP A 492 18.80 1.78 -20.86
CA ASP A 492 18.93 3.12 -21.45
C ASP A 492 19.29 4.18 -20.38
N PHE A 493 20.40 3.95 -19.69
CA PHE A 493 20.95 4.90 -18.73
C PHE A 493 22.48 4.89 -18.73
N ASN A 494 23.09 5.98 -18.28
CA ASN A 494 24.54 6.14 -18.16
C ASN A 494 24.90 6.81 -16.84
N VAL A 495 25.96 6.30 -16.17
CA VAL A 495 26.50 6.86 -14.93
C VAL A 495 27.88 7.43 -15.19
N LYS A 496 28.08 8.73 -14.95
CA LYS A 496 29.36 9.40 -15.08
C LYS A 496 29.53 10.49 -14.02
N ASN A 497 30.61 10.44 -13.25
CA ASN A 497 30.91 11.44 -12.21
C ASN A 497 29.75 11.61 -11.20
N ASN A 498 29.11 10.52 -10.78
CA ASN A 498 27.95 10.50 -9.89
C ASN A 498 26.70 11.23 -10.45
N ILE A 499 26.68 11.45 -11.75
CA ILE A 499 25.49 11.87 -12.48
C ILE A 499 24.96 10.66 -13.26
N LEU A 500 23.72 10.29 -12.97
CA LEU A 500 22.97 9.30 -13.74
C LEU A 500 22.09 10.03 -14.74
N THR A 501 22.18 9.68 -16.01
CA THR A 501 21.31 10.20 -17.07
C THR A 501 20.53 9.05 -17.71
N LEU A 502 19.25 9.27 -18.00
CA LEU A 502 18.38 8.27 -18.60
C LEU A 502 17.27 8.90 -19.43
N ASN A 503 16.73 8.13 -20.39
CA ASN A 503 15.51 8.46 -21.10
C ASN A 503 14.36 7.60 -20.53
N LEU A 504 13.56 8.19 -19.64
CA LEU A 504 12.45 7.53 -18.94
C LEU A 504 11.25 7.41 -19.88
N PRO A 505 10.81 6.20 -20.27
CA PRO A 505 9.65 6.02 -21.12
C PRO A 505 8.37 6.62 -20.54
N SER A 506 7.42 6.97 -21.40
CA SER A 506 6.08 7.40 -21.00
C SER A 506 5.37 6.30 -20.19
N LYS A 507 4.43 6.68 -19.30
CA LYS A 507 3.59 5.74 -18.51
C LYS A 507 4.40 4.55 -17.96
N SER A 508 5.47 4.83 -17.22
CA SER A 508 6.40 3.80 -16.76
C SER A 508 6.70 3.90 -15.28
N VAL A 509 7.10 2.77 -14.71
CA VAL A 509 7.69 2.65 -13.38
C VAL A 509 9.05 2.00 -13.53
N LEU A 510 10.09 2.67 -13.06
CA LEU A 510 11.49 2.27 -13.18
C LEU A 510 12.11 2.13 -11.79
N THR A 511 12.89 1.08 -11.57
CA THR A 511 13.85 1.00 -10.46
C THR A 511 15.26 0.85 -11.00
N ILE A 512 16.21 1.57 -10.38
CA ILE A 512 17.64 1.46 -10.70
C ILE A 512 18.39 1.14 -9.41
N GLU A 513 19.24 0.11 -9.48
CA GLU A 513 20.21 -0.24 -8.46
C GLU A 513 21.59 0.21 -8.92
N LEU A 514 22.33 0.93 -8.05
CA LEU A 514 23.70 1.41 -8.32
C LEU A 514 24.68 0.90 -7.26
N TYR A 515 25.89 0.52 -7.68
CA TYR A 515 26.97 -0.03 -6.84
C TYR A 515 28.38 0.32 -7.34
#